data_0bad98afd37580fcc516234a2d442ea6
#
_entry.id   0bad98afd37580fcc516234a2d442ea6
#
_cell.length_a   1.000
_cell.length_b   1.000
_cell.length_c   1.000
_cell.angle_alpha   90.00
_cell.angle_beta   90.00
_cell.angle_gamma   90.00
#
_symmetry.space_group_name_H-M   'P 1'
#
loop_
_entity.id
_entity.type
_entity.pdbx_description
1 polymer ?
#
loop_
_entity_poly.entity_id
_entity_poly.type
_entity_poly.pdbx_seq_one_letter_code
_entity_poly.pdbx_strand_id
1 'polypeptide(L)'
;VLGGHLWLAETPWPEGSVIVNPATGVLARYYHRYAHFLARHGFDVLTFDYRGIGQSRPPELRGAGYRWRDWGERDFEAVLRLMTGHRRHGPLMVVGHSVGGFLPGLAEHAPMIDRMLTVGAQYAWWGDYMPSRRAALFFKWHVVMPAVTALCGYFPGRRLGWLEDLPKGVANEWSFRRSRFERSHPKDERKEVLRRMAAVKAPILAIAVSDDELGTVPAVRRTLNYYAGAQSVVVQLYPVDLGRDRIGHFGLFHDSHAAGFWIDTLSWLRDGRNPWPASVLDRQS
;
A
#
# COMPACT_ATOMS: atom_id res chain seq x y z
N VAL A 1 8.08 -7.40 -17.45
CA VAL A 1 9.07 -7.57 -16.38
C VAL A 1 8.82 -6.48 -15.34
N LEU A 2 8.88 -6.81 -14.03
CA LEU A 2 8.86 -5.84 -12.94
C LEU A 2 10.30 -5.56 -12.50
N GLY A 3 10.61 -4.28 -12.25
CA GLY A 3 11.85 -3.85 -11.63
C GLY A 3 11.70 -3.77 -10.12
N GLY A 4 12.70 -4.26 -9.39
CA GLY A 4 12.69 -4.25 -7.93
C GLY A 4 14.07 -4.48 -7.34
N HIS A 5 14.18 -4.40 -6.01
CA HIS A 5 15.41 -4.64 -5.26
C HIS A 5 15.15 -5.62 -4.13
N LEU A 6 16.00 -6.64 -4.05
CA LEU A 6 16.02 -7.59 -2.95
C LEU A 6 17.17 -7.22 -2.00
N TRP A 7 16.82 -6.95 -0.76
CA TRP A 7 17.71 -6.65 0.35
C TRP A 7 17.80 -7.89 1.22
N LEU A 8 18.94 -8.55 1.25
CA LEU A 8 19.12 -9.75 2.05
C LEU A 8 19.61 -9.39 3.46
N ALA A 9 19.05 -10.04 4.46
CA ALA A 9 19.58 -10.02 5.82
C ALA A 9 20.99 -10.61 5.87
N GLU A 10 21.87 -10.04 6.66
CA GLU A 10 23.26 -10.48 6.86
C GLU A 10 23.36 -11.76 7.75
N THR A 11 22.32 -12.58 7.75
CA THR A 11 22.24 -13.82 8.52
C THR A 11 21.68 -14.95 7.65
N PRO A 12 22.14 -16.20 7.81
CA PRO A 12 21.55 -17.36 7.14
C PRO A 12 20.11 -17.66 7.62
N TRP A 13 19.72 -17.16 8.81
CA TRP A 13 18.42 -17.37 9.44
C TRP A 13 17.71 -16.03 9.63
N PRO A 14 17.09 -15.46 8.58
CA PRO A 14 16.37 -14.21 8.73
C PRO A 14 15.14 -14.36 9.65
N GLU A 15 14.74 -13.27 10.27
CA GLU A 15 13.51 -13.17 11.09
C GLU A 15 12.24 -13.40 10.25
N GLY A 16 12.35 -13.20 8.94
CA GLY A 16 11.27 -13.40 7.97
C GLY A 16 11.54 -12.66 6.67
N SER A 17 10.57 -12.74 5.77
CA SER A 17 10.60 -12.02 4.49
C SER A 17 9.54 -10.94 4.45
N VAL A 18 9.88 -9.76 3.96
CA VAL A 18 8.98 -8.60 3.90
C VAL A 18 8.86 -8.09 2.47
N ILE A 19 7.63 -7.98 1.97
CA ILE A 19 7.34 -7.26 0.72
C ILE A 19 6.86 -5.86 1.08
N VAL A 20 7.54 -4.83 0.58
CA VAL A 20 7.10 -3.44 0.73
C VAL A 20 6.30 -3.03 -0.50
N ASN A 21 5.00 -2.86 -0.32
CA ASN A 21 4.05 -2.46 -1.36
C ASN A 21 3.90 -0.94 -1.40
N PRO A 22 4.30 -0.27 -2.49
CA PRO A 22 4.28 1.19 -2.58
C PRO A 22 2.86 1.78 -2.73
N ALA A 23 2.76 3.09 -2.45
CA ALA A 23 1.58 3.88 -2.75
C ALA A 23 1.44 4.15 -4.26
N THR A 24 0.25 4.59 -4.69
CA THR A 24 0.00 4.96 -6.10
C THR A 24 0.94 6.07 -6.56
N GLY A 25 1.68 5.81 -7.64
CA GLY A 25 2.57 6.80 -8.24
C GLY A 25 3.77 7.17 -7.38
N VAL A 26 4.17 6.30 -6.47
CA VAL A 26 5.39 6.42 -5.65
C VAL A 26 6.38 5.34 -6.08
N LEU A 27 7.61 5.74 -6.32
CA LEU A 27 8.68 4.83 -6.71
C LEU A 27 9.09 3.93 -5.53
N ALA A 28 9.44 2.69 -5.83
CA ALA A 28 10.01 1.75 -4.85
C ALA A 28 11.21 2.34 -4.10
N ARG A 29 12.02 3.15 -4.76
CA ARG A 29 13.20 3.80 -4.15
C ARG A 29 12.86 4.70 -2.96
N TYR A 30 11.61 5.21 -2.85
CA TYR A 30 11.17 5.97 -1.70
C TYR A 30 11.24 5.15 -0.41
N TYR A 31 11.02 3.85 -0.51
CA TYR A 31 11.04 2.90 0.61
C TYR A 31 12.39 2.23 0.82
N HIS A 32 13.43 2.48 -0.01
CA HIS A 32 14.71 1.79 0.05
C HIS A 32 15.42 1.98 1.41
N ARG A 33 15.33 3.17 2.02
CA ARG A 33 15.92 3.41 3.34
C ARG A 33 15.26 2.57 4.42
N TYR A 34 13.93 2.45 4.38
CA TYR A 34 13.18 1.58 5.28
C TYR A 34 13.47 0.09 5.00
N ALA A 35 13.53 -0.31 3.74
CA ALA A 35 13.89 -1.68 3.37
C ALA A 35 15.31 -2.05 3.84
N HIS A 36 16.28 -1.17 3.64
CA HIS A 36 17.64 -1.36 4.15
C HIS A 36 17.68 -1.42 5.69
N PHE A 37 16.90 -0.57 6.36
CA PHE A 37 16.74 -0.64 7.81
C PHE A 37 16.23 -2.01 8.26
N LEU A 38 15.18 -2.54 7.64
CA LEU A 38 14.65 -3.86 7.95
C LEU A 38 15.67 -4.98 7.67
N ALA A 39 16.42 -4.89 6.56
CA ALA A 39 17.47 -5.86 6.22
C ALA A 39 18.57 -5.91 7.29
N ARG A 40 19.01 -4.77 7.78
CA ARG A 40 19.95 -4.67 8.90
C ARG A 40 19.40 -5.20 10.24
N HIS A 41 18.07 -5.31 10.33
CA HIS A 41 17.39 -5.88 11.50
C HIS A 41 16.94 -7.33 11.29
N GLY A 42 17.52 -8.00 10.29
CA GLY A 42 17.38 -9.44 10.12
C GLY A 42 16.27 -9.88 9.15
N PHE A 43 15.67 -9.01 8.35
CA PHE A 43 14.64 -9.39 7.39
C PHE A 43 15.16 -9.44 5.96
N ASP A 44 14.70 -10.41 5.16
CA ASP A 44 14.82 -10.31 3.71
C ASP A 44 13.72 -9.41 3.19
N VAL A 45 14.05 -8.37 2.43
CA VAL A 45 13.09 -7.35 2.02
C VAL A 45 13.07 -7.19 0.51
N LEU A 46 11.88 -7.21 -0.09
CA LEU A 46 11.69 -6.87 -1.50
C LEU A 46 10.91 -5.56 -1.63
N THR A 47 11.46 -4.64 -2.42
CA THR A 47 10.79 -3.44 -2.92
C THR A 47 10.67 -3.51 -4.44
N PHE A 48 9.56 -3.05 -5.02
CA PHE A 48 9.35 -3.13 -6.47
C PHE A 48 8.48 -1.98 -6.98
N ASP A 49 8.62 -1.66 -8.26
CA ASP A 49 7.73 -0.73 -8.94
C ASP A 49 6.61 -1.51 -9.64
N TYR A 50 5.36 -1.05 -9.49
CA TYR A 50 4.24 -1.60 -10.26
C TYR A 50 4.41 -1.34 -11.76
N ARG A 51 3.81 -2.18 -12.60
CA ARG A 51 3.80 -1.95 -14.06
C ARG A 51 3.37 -0.53 -14.41
N GLY A 52 4.11 0.09 -15.30
CA GLY A 52 3.89 1.47 -15.71
C GLY A 52 4.57 2.52 -14.84
N ILE A 53 5.21 2.13 -13.72
CA ILE A 53 5.90 3.01 -12.78
C ILE A 53 7.40 2.70 -12.78
N GLY A 54 8.23 3.71 -12.60
CA GLY A 54 9.68 3.62 -12.34
C GLY A 54 10.41 2.63 -13.25
N GLN A 55 11.06 1.63 -12.67
CA GLN A 55 11.81 0.60 -13.39
C GLN A 55 10.91 -0.41 -14.15
N SER A 56 9.61 -0.45 -13.81
CA SER A 56 8.60 -1.27 -14.49
C SER A 56 7.84 -0.49 -15.57
N ARG A 57 8.31 0.71 -15.91
CA ARG A 57 7.69 1.56 -16.93
C ARG A 57 8.09 1.09 -18.34
N PRO A 58 7.14 0.93 -19.27
CA PRO A 58 7.46 0.70 -20.68
C PRO A 58 8.02 1.99 -21.31
N PRO A 59 8.68 1.92 -22.45
CA PRO A 59 9.17 3.09 -23.17
C PRO A 59 8.06 4.13 -23.42
N GLU A 60 6.84 3.67 -23.72
CA GLU A 60 5.67 4.51 -23.91
C GLU A 60 4.50 4.08 -23.00
N LEU A 61 3.94 5.04 -22.23
CA LEU A 61 2.75 4.80 -21.40
C LEU A 61 1.44 4.92 -22.16
N ARG A 62 1.45 5.70 -23.26
CA ARG A 62 0.24 5.87 -24.08
C ARG A 62 -0.14 4.52 -24.70
N GLY A 63 -1.37 4.09 -24.49
CA GLY A 63 -1.84 2.81 -25.01
C GLY A 63 -1.37 1.56 -24.24
N ALA A 64 -0.62 1.70 -23.13
CA ALA A 64 -0.08 0.56 -22.37
C ALA A 64 -1.17 -0.36 -21.77
N GLY A 65 -2.42 0.09 -21.65
CA GLY A 65 -3.55 -0.74 -21.23
C GLY A 65 -3.56 -1.16 -19.76
N TYR A 66 -2.56 -0.75 -18.98
CA TYR A 66 -2.41 -1.14 -17.58
C TYR A 66 -3.50 -0.51 -16.71
N ARG A 67 -4.01 -1.32 -15.77
CA ARG A 67 -5.05 -0.95 -14.82
C ARG A 67 -4.54 -1.02 -13.40
N TRP A 68 -5.18 -0.29 -12.51
CA TRP A 68 -4.86 -0.30 -11.09
C TRP A 68 -5.03 -1.70 -10.46
N ARG A 69 -6.08 -2.45 -10.86
CA ARG A 69 -6.28 -3.82 -10.39
C ARG A 69 -5.17 -4.79 -10.83
N ASP A 70 -4.52 -4.55 -11.99
CA ASP A 70 -3.38 -5.38 -12.44
C ASP A 70 -2.23 -5.35 -11.44
N TRP A 71 -2.09 -4.24 -10.67
CA TRP A 71 -1.07 -4.11 -9.64
C TRP A 71 -1.24 -5.10 -8.48
N GLY A 72 -2.49 -5.46 -8.13
CA GLY A 72 -2.78 -6.49 -7.13
C GLY A 72 -2.83 -7.89 -7.75
N GLU A 73 -3.65 -8.06 -8.79
CA GLU A 73 -3.95 -9.37 -9.38
C GLU A 73 -2.75 -10.01 -10.12
N ARG A 74 -1.80 -9.20 -10.59
CA ARG A 74 -0.68 -9.67 -11.41
C ARG A 74 0.69 -9.27 -10.87
N ASP A 75 0.88 -8.01 -10.46
CA ASP A 75 2.20 -7.54 -10.05
C ASP A 75 2.52 -8.01 -8.64
N PHE A 76 1.65 -7.72 -7.69
CA PHE A 76 1.81 -8.20 -6.33
C PHE A 76 1.75 -9.73 -6.27
N GLU A 77 0.87 -10.37 -7.03
CA GLU A 77 0.82 -11.83 -7.16
C GLU A 77 2.17 -12.41 -7.61
N ALA A 78 2.78 -11.84 -8.64
CA ALA A 78 4.08 -12.30 -9.12
C ALA A 78 5.19 -12.11 -8.07
N VAL A 79 5.18 -10.96 -7.38
CA VAL A 79 6.13 -10.66 -6.31
C VAL A 79 5.94 -11.58 -5.11
N LEU A 80 4.69 -11.84 -4.73
CA LEU A 80 4.33 -12.74 -3.63
C LEU A 80 4.84 -14.17 -3.91
N ARG A 81 4.61 -14.67 -5.12
CA ARG A 81 5.12 -16.00 -5.54
C ARG A 81 6.63 -16.04 -5.54
N LEU A 82 7.29 -14.99 -6.06
CA LEU A 82 8.74 -14.88 -6.04
C LEU A 82 9.27 -14.99 -4.60
N MET A 83 8.74 -14.18 -3.68
CA MET A 83 9.20 -14.16 -2.29
C MET A 83 8.87 -15.46 -1.54
N THR A 84 7.76 -16.09 -1.86
CA THR A 84 7.44 -17.43 -1.34
C THR A 84 8.49 -18.46 -1.76
N GLY A 85 8.89 -18.43 -3.03
CA GLY A 85 9.93 -19.34 -3.57
C GLY A 85 11.34 -19.04 -3.06
N HIS A 86 11.63 -17.79 -2.71
CA HIS A 86 12.93 -17.36 -2.19
C HIS A 86 13.01 -17.29 -0.66
N ARG A 87 11.92 -17.56 0.05
CA ARG A 87 11.87 -17.49 1.50
C ARG A 87 12.88 -18.45 2.15
N ARG A 88 13.88 -17.88 2.82
CA ARG A 88 14.94 -18.65 3.47
C ARG A 88 14.49 -19.19 4.85
N HIS A 89 13.75 -18.38 5.61
CA HIS A 89 13.26 -18.71 6.94
C HIS A 89 12.13 -17.76 7.38
N GLY A 90 11.37 -18.13 8.41
CA GLY A 90 10.40 -17.27 9.08
C GLY A 90 9.14 -16.94 8.28
N PRO A 91 8.31 -15.99 8.77
CA PRO A 91 7.05 -15.60 8.15
C PRO A 91 7.27 -14.74 6.89
N LEU A 92 6.28 -14.78 5.98
CA LEU A 92 6.18 -13.89 4.84
C LEU A 92 5.21 -12.75 5.17
N MET A 93 5.70 -11.54 5.15
CA MET A 93 4.98 -10.36 5.62
C MET A 93 4.86 -9.30 4.55
N VAL A 94 3.86 -8.44 4.71
CA VAL A 94 3.63 -7.30 3.83
C VAL A 94 3.62 -6.00 4.64
N VAL A 95 4.40 -5.03 4.19
CA VAL A 95 4.27 -3.63 4.62
C VAL A 95 3.64 -2.86 3.46
N GLY A 96 2.38 -2.46 3.61
CA GLY A 96 1.61 -1.79 2.57
C GLY A 96 1.36 -0.32 2.87
N HIS A 97 1.76 0.56 1.95
CA HIS A 97 1.48 1.99 2.06
C HIS A 97 0.31 2.38 1.15
N SER A 98 -0.70 3.06 1.70
CA SER A 98 -1.84 3.54 0.90
C SER A 98 -2.50 2.38 0.14
N VAL A 99 -2.61 2.49 -1.19
CA VAL A 99 -3.10 1.40 -2.06
C VAL A 99 -2.34 0.09 -1.85
N GLY A 100 -1.06 0.17 -1.54
CA GLY A 100 -0.23 -1.01 -1.26
C GLY A 100 -0.69 -1.83 -0.05
N GLY A 101 -1.51 -1.26 0.85
CA GLY A 101 -2.17 -1.98 1.92
C GLY A 101 -3.51 -2.62 1.50
N PHE A 102 -4.08 -2.21 0.35
CA PHE A 102 -5.32 -2.76 -0.19
C PHE A 102 -5.09 -3.84 -1.26
N LEU A 103 -4.12 -3.64 -2.14
CA LEU A 103 -3.83 -4.51 -3.29
C LEU A 103 -3.53 -5.97 -2.95
N PRO A 104 -2.89 -6.31 -1.80
CA PRO A 104 -2.60 -7.70 -1.45
C PRO A 104 -3.81 -8.63 -1.50
N GLY A 105 -4.99 -8.13 -1.08
CA GLY A 105 -6.22 -8.92 -1.09
C GLY A 105 -6.73 -9.31 -2.49
N LEU A 106 -6.19 -8.73 -3.56
CA LEU A 106 -6.55 -9.08 -4.93
C LEU A 106 -5.73 -10.26 -5.47
N ALA A 107 -4.59 -10.57 -4.85
CA ALA A 107 -3.72 -11.66 -5.26
C ALA A 107 -4.35 -13.03 -4.93
N GLU A 108 -4.14 -13.99 -5.81
CA GLU A 108 -4.63 -15.36 -5.63
C GLU A 108 -3.94 -16.06 -4.44
N HIS A 109 -2.64 -15.84 -4.29
CA HIS A 109 -1.82 -16.42 -3.23
C HIS A 109 -1.76 -15.56 -1.95
N ALA A 110 -2.59 -14.51 -1.83
CA ALA A 110 -2.65 -13.68 -0.61
C ALA A 110 -2.85 -14.47 0.71
N PRO A 111 -3.54 -15.64 0.75
CA PRO A 111 -3.60 -16.47 1.95
C PRO A 111 -2.24 -16.99 2.46
N MET A 112 -1.16 -16.90 1.67
CA MET A 112 0.20 -17.25 2.09
C MET A 112 0.89 -16.16 2.91
N ILE A 113 0.28 -14.99 3.04
CA ILE A 113 0.79 -13.91 3.88
C ILE A 113 0.56 -14.26 5.34
N ASP A 114 1.61 -14.22 6.13
CA ASP A 114 1.54 -14.54 7.57
C ASP A 114 1.17 -13.32 8.44
N ARG A 115 1.52 -12.09 8.00
CA ARG A 115 1.25 -10.85 8.74
C ARG A 115 1.30 -9.61 7.85
N MET A 116 0.48 -8.61 8.16
CA MET A 116 0.47 -7.34 7.44
C MET A 116 0.62 -6.13 8.39
N LEU A 117 1.45 -5.18 7.99
CA LEU A 117 1.48 -3.82 8.52
C LEU A 117 1.02 -2.88 7.42
N THR A 118 0.02 -2.06 7.67
CA THR A 118 -0.45 -1.11 6.67
C THR A 118 -0.42 0.32 7.19
N VAL A 119 -0.02 1.27 6.34
CA VAL A 119 0.05 2.69 6.67
C VAL A 119 -0.84 3.46 5.71
N GLY A 120 -1.86 4.14 6.23
CA GLY A 120 -2.82 4.92 5.45
C GLY A 120 -3.52 4.10 4.36
N ALA A 121 -3.78 2.80 4.64
CA ALA A 121 -4.33 1.86 3.64
C ALA A 121 -5.69 2.29 3.13
N GLN A 122 -5.85 2.33 1.79
CA GLN A 122 -7.08 2.82 1.16
C GLN A 122 -7.15 2.45 -0.33
N TYR A 123 -8.34 2.46 -0.90
CA TYR A 123 -8.56 2.28 -2.34
C TYR A 123 -9.09 3.55 -3.06
N ALA A 124 -8.83 4.71 -2.46
CA ALA A 124 -9.05 6.03 -3.03
C ALA A 124 -10.52 6.38 -3.39
N TRP A 125 -11.48 6.01 -2.53
CA TRP A 125 -12.81 6.58 -2.65
C TRP A 125 -12.85 7.98 -2.02
N TRP A 126 -13.24 9.00 -2.80
CA TRP A 126 -13.19 10.41 -2.40
C TRP A 126 -14.02 10.77 -1.15
N GLY A 127 -15.08 10.00 -0.87
CA GLY A 127 -15.92 10.20 0.31
C GLY A 127 -15.20 10.01 1.64
N ASP A 128 -14.06 9.31 1.63
CA ASP A 128 -13.21 9.06 2.81
C ASP A 128 -12.10 10.11 3.00
N TYR A 129 -11.89 11.01 2.05
CA TYR A 129 -10.89 12.07 2.20
C TYR A 129 -11.21 12.99 3.38
N MET A 130 -10.17 13.55 4.00
CA MET A 130 -10.32 14.48 5.13
C MET A 130 -11.35 15.56 4.81
N PRO A 131 -12.38 15.77 5.64
CA PRO A 131 -13.51 16.67 5.33
C PRO A 131 -13.08 18.08 4.89
N SER A 132 -12.09 18.67 5.58
CA SER A 132 -11.57 20.02 5.28
C SER A 132 -10.84 20.10 3.93
N ARG A 133 -10.36 18.98 3.39
CA ARG A 133 -9.60 18.91 2.12
C ARG A 133 -10.39 18.25 1.01
N ARG A 134 -11.54 17.64 1.32
CA ARG A 134 -12.32 16.78 0.42
C ARG A 134 -12.65 17.45 -0.92
N ALA A 135 -13.12 18.68 -0.91
CA ALA A 135 -13.48 19.39 -2.14
C ALA A 135 -12.26 19.61 -3.06
N ALA A 136 -11.14 20.05 -2.49
CA ALA A 136 -9.90 20.28 -3.24
C ALA A 136 -9.33 18.96 -3.79
N LEU A 137 -9.31 17.90 -2.97
CA LEU A 137 -8.83 16.58 -3.38
C LEU A 137 -9.75 15.93 -4.41
N PHE A 138 -11.07 16.10 -4.26
CA PHE A 138 -12.03 15.67 -5.27
C PHE A 138 -11.77 16.35 -6.61
N PHE A 139 -11.65 17.68 -6.63
CA PHE A 139 -11.37 18.42 -7.84
C PHE A 139 -10.04 17.96 -8.48
N LYS A 140 -8.99 17.81 -7.67
CA LYS A 140 -7.67 17.35 -8.13
C LYS A 140 -7.72 15.98 -8.78
N TRP A 141 -8.25 14.96 -8.07
CA TRP A 141 -8.14 13.56 -8.47
C TRP A 141 -9.32 13.04 -9.31
N HIS A 142 -10.49 13.69 -9.23
CA HIS A 142 -11.70 13.21 -9.90
C HIS A 142 -12.21 14.13 -11.00
N VAL A 143 -11.60 15.31 -11.17
CA VAL A 143 -11.88 16.24 -12.27
C VAL A 143 -10.62 16.50 -13.09
N VAL A 144 -9.57 17.08 -12.48
CA VAL A 144 -8.36 17.48 -13.23
C VAL A 144 -7.60 16.25 -13.72
N MET A 145 -7.37 15.25 -12.88
CA MET A 145 -6.62 14.06 -13.29
C MET A 145 -7.24 13.34 -14.51
N PRO A 146 -8.55 13.01 -14.56
CA PRO A 146 -9.11 12.36 -15.74
C PRO A 146 -9.14 13.27 -16.98
N ALA A 147 -9.36 14.58 -16.82
CA ALA A 147 -9.33 15.52 -17.95
C ALA A 147 -7.94 15.58 -18.60
N VAL A 148 -6.88 15.75 -17.78
CA VAL A 148 -5.49 15.74 -18.27
C VAL A 148 -5.13 14.39 -18.87
N THR A 149 -5.57 13.29 -18.23
CA THR A 149 -5.33 11.93 -18.74
C THR A 149 -5.98 11.70 -20.11
N ALA A 150 -7.18 12.24 -20.32
CA ALA A 150 -7.88 12.13 -21.61
C ALA A 150 -7.11 12.86 -22.73
N LEU A 151 -6.57 14.04 -22.43
CA LEU A 151 -5.80 14.85 -23.40
C LEU A 151 -4.44 14.23 -23.71
N CYS A 152 -3.71 13.73 -22.70
CA CYS A 152 -2.36 13.23 -22.85
C CYS A 152 -2.28 11.73 -23.22
N GLY A 153 -3.37 10.96 -23.03
CA GLY A 153 -3.36 9.50 -23.17
C GLY A 153 -2.76 8.74 -21.99
N TYR A 154 -2.23 9.44 -21.01
CA TYR A 154 -1.74 9.00 -19.70
C TYR A 154 -1.77 10.19 -18.73
N PHE A 155 -1.62 9.99 -17.43
CA PHE A 155 -1.53 11.10 -16.48
C PHE A 155 -0.06 11.53 -16.31
N PRO A 156 0.32 12.76 -16.73
CA PRO A 156 1.70 13.25 -16.65
C PRO A 156 2.03 13.82 -15.27
N GLY A 157 1.95 12.99 -14.22
CA GLY A 157 2.09 13.41 -12.82
C GLY A 157 3.42 14.07 -12.52
N ARG A 158 4.51 13.60 -13.13
CA ARG A 158 5.86 14.17 -12.99
C ARG A 158 5.93 15.62 -13.45
N ARG A 159 5.32 15.93 -14.60
CA ARG A 159 5.28 17.32 -15.12
C ARG A 159 4.46 18.25 -14.24
N LEU A 160 3.47 17.71 -13.55
CA LEU A 160 2.62 18.48 -12.64
C LEU A 160 3.19 18.58 -11.21
N GLY A 161 4.29 17.87 -10.90
CA GLY A 161 4.87 17.83 -9.57
C GLY A 161 3.97 17.16 -8.52
N TRP A 162 3.08 16.26 -8.95
CA TRP A 162 2.11 15.64 -8.04
C TRP A 162 2.54 14.25 -7.56
N LEU A 163 2.95 13.39 -8.50
CA LEU A 163 3.41 12.01 -8.30
C LEU A 163 4.05 11.52 -9.63
N GLU A 164 4.41 10.25 -9.73
CA GLU A 164 4.88 9.67 -10.99
C GLU A 164 3.80 9.71 -12.08
N ASP A 165 4.21 9.58 -13.35
CA ASP A 165 3.27 9.43 -14.45
C ASP A 165 2.47 8.14 -14.28
N LEU A 166 1.14 8.20 -14.49
CA LEU A 166 0.28 7.02 -14.37
C LEU A 166 -0.24 6.57 -15.73
N PRO A 167 -0.29 5.25 -15.99
CA PRO A 167 -1.05 4.71 -17.11
C PRO A 167 -2.50 5.19 -17.09
N LYS A 168 -3.08 5.43 -18.26
CA LYS A 168 -4.47 5.92 -18.40
C LYS A 168 -5.48 5.09 -17.59
N GLY A 169 -5.38 3.76 -17.63
CA GLY A 169 -6.29 2.89 -16.90
C GLY A 169 -6.17 3.04 -15.39
N VAL A 170 -4.93 3.21 -14.87
CA VAL A 170 -4.69 3.44 -13.45
C VAL A 170 -5.30 4.77 -12.99
N ALA A 171 -5.03 5.87 -13.71
CA ALA A 171 -5.57 7.19 -13.41
C ALA A 171 -7.11 7.19 -13.44
N ASN A 172 -7.71 6.57 -14.45
CA ASN A 172 -9.16 6.49 -14.60
C ASN A 172 -9.80 5.61 -13.52
N GLU A 173 -9.22 4.46 -13.17
CA GLU A 173 -9.75 3.63 -12.08
C GLU A 173 -9.70 4.36 -10.75
N TRP A 174 -8.69 5.18 -10.48
CA TRP A 174 -8.68 6.06 -9.32
C TRP A 174 -9.78 7.12 -9.42
N SER A 175 -9.81 7.90 -10.52
CA SER A 175 -10.73 9.03 -10.67
C SER A 175 -12.20 8.63 -10.60
N PHE A 176 -12.55 7.43 -11.10
CA PHE A 176 -13.93 6.96 -11.15
C PHE A 176 -14.24 5.90 -10.07
N ARG A 177 -13.43 5.83 -9.01
CA ARG A 177 -13.61 4.91 -7.89
C ARG A 177 -14.95 5.12 -7.19
N ARG A 178 -15.65 4.02 -6.96
CA ARG A 178 -16.95 4.02 -6.25
C ARG A 178 -16.76 3.65 -4.79
N SER A 179 -17.76 3.95 -3.96
CA SER A 179 -17.78 3.60 -2.53
C SER A 179 -17.69 2.10 -2.24
N ARG A 180 -18.10 1.27 -3.19
CA ARG A 180 -17.92 -0.19 -3.17
C ARG A 180 -16.89 -0.56 -4.24
N PHE A 181 -15.74 -1.05 -3.80
CA PHE A 181 -14.61 -1.36 -4.68
C PHE A 181 -14.97 -2.40 -5.75
N GLU A 182 -15.70 -3.46 -5.38
CA GLU A 182 -16.13 -4.52 -6.29
C GLU A 182 -16.93 -4.00 -7.49
N ARG A 183 -17.58 -2.84 -7.36
CA ARG A 183 -18.29 -2.19 -8.49
C ARG A 183 -17.38 -1.63 -9.56
N SER A 184 -16.07 -1.56 -9.31
CA SER A 184 -15.05 -1.24 -10.31
C SER A 184 -14.70 -2.43 -11.20
N HIS A 185 -15.20 -3.63 -10.87
CA HIS A 185 -15.01 -4.86 -11.62
C HIS A 185 -16.26 -5.22 -12.44
N PRO A 186 -16.13 -6.02 -13.51
CA PRO A 186 -17.24 -6.65 -14.19
C PRO A 186 -18.17 -7.38 -13.23
N LYS A 187 -19.45 -7.48 -13.55
CA LYS A 187 -20.45 -8.03 -12.62
C LYS A 187 -20.16 -9.47 -12.21
N ASP A 188 -19.69 -10.27 -13.14
CA ASP A 188 -19.32 -11.67 -12.98
C ASP A 188 -18.08 -11.89 -12.12
N GLU A 189 -17.13 -10.96 -12.14
CA GLU A 189 -15.88 -11.02 -11.33
C GLU A 189 -16.07 -10.58 -9.87
N ARG A 190 -17.13 -9.84 -9.53
CA ARG A 190 -17.30 -9.18 -8.22
C ARG A 190 -17.29 -10.13 -7.03
N LYS A 191 -17.95 -11.27 -7.15
CA LYS A 191 -18.00 -12.28 -6.09
C LYS A 191 -16.61 -12.86 -5.83
N GLU A 192 -15.87 -13.11 -6.90
CA GLU A 192 -14.52 -13.66 -6.80
C GLU A 192 -13.54 -12.66 -6.15
N VAL A 193 -13.60 -11.38 -6.50
CA VAL A 193 -12.81 -10.34 -5.86
C VAL A 193 -13.06 -10.27 -4.35
N LEU A 194 -14.34 -10.27 -3.94
CA LEU A 194 -14.70 -10.28 -2.52
C LEU A 194 -14.23 -11.55 -1.81
N ARG A 195 -14.35 -12.71 -2.46
CA ARG A 195 -13.88 -14.00 -1.94
C ARG A 195 -12.36 -14.00 -1.71
N ARG A 196 -11.56 -13.48 -2.67
CA ARG A 196 -10.10 -13.37 -2.54
C ARG A 196 -9.71 -12.49 -1.37
N MET A 197 -10.28 -11.31 -1.26
CA MET A 197 -9.99 -10.39 -0.16
C MET A 197 -10.35 -10.99 1.20
N ALA A 198 -11.50 -11.67 1.31
CA ALA A 198 -11.91 -12.34 2.54
C ALA A 198 -11.08 -13.61 2.86
N ALA A 199 -10.36 -14.15 1.87
CA ALA A 199 -9.50 -15.32 2.07
C ALA A 199 -8.19 -15.00 2.81
N VAL A 200 -7.78 -13.73 2.87
CA VAL A 200 -6.64 -13.29 3.67
C VAL A 200 -6.95 -13.51 5.15
N LYS A 201 -6.10 -14.28 5.83
CA LYS A 201 -6.20 -14.58 7.26
C LYS A 201 -5.09 -13.93 8.10
N ALA A 202 -4.12 -13.34 7.44
CA ALA A 202 -3.02 -12.65 8.08
C ALA A 202 -3.52 -11.58 9.05
N PRO A 203 -3.06 -11.54 10.31
CA PRO A 203 -3.38 -10.44 11.20
C PRO A 203 -2.84 -9.12 10.63
N ILE A 204 -3.64 -8.06 10.75
CA ILE A 204 -3.34 -6.74 10.17
C ILE A 204 -3.21 -5.70 11.28
N LEU A 205 -2.05 -5.04 11.37
CA LEU A 205 -1.89 -3.79 12.11
C LEU A 205 -2.03 -2.63 11.13
N ALA A 206 -3.11 -1.87 11.26
CA ALA A 206 -3.44 -0.79 10.34
C ALA A 206 -3.21 0.57 11.01
N ILE A 207 -2.26 1.32 10.47
CA ILE A 207 -1.87 2.64 10.97
C ILE A 207 -2.58 3.73 10.18
N ALA A 208 -3.33 4.58 10.87
CA ALA A 208 -3.79 5.87 10.38
C ALA A 208 -2.98 6.98 11.04
N VAL A 209 -2.74 8.08 10.33
CA VAL A 209 -2.12 9.28 10.89
C VAL A 209 -3.16 10.40 10.93
N SER A 210 -3.23 11.13 12.03
CA SER A 210 -4.33 12.09 12.26
C SER A 210 -4.36 13.25 11.27
N ASP A 211 -3.22 13.60 10.68
CA ASP A 211 -3.06 14.65 9.67
C ASP A 211 -2.94 14.12 8.22
N ASP A 212 -3.23 12.83 8.02
CA ASP A 212 -3.30 12.22 6.68
C ASP A 212 -4.62 12.58 6.00
N GLU A 213 -4.54 13.35 4.90
CA GLU A 213 -5.74 13.82 4.18
C GLU A 213 -6.35 12.74 3.26
N LEU A 214 -5.63 11.65 2.97
CA LEU A 214 -6.04 10.56 2.08
C LEU A 214 -6.34 9.26 2.83
N GLY A 215 -5.38 8.77 3.62
CA GLY A 215 -5.47 7.54 4.41
C GLY A 215 -6.13 7.76 5.77
N THR A 216 -7.27 8.42 5.78
CA THR A 216 -8.04 8.74 7.00
C THR A 216 -8.54 7.47 7.70
N VAL A 217 -8.91 7.56 8.97
CA VAL A 217 -9.52 6.43 9.70
C VAL A 217 -10.72 5.82 8.96
N PRO A 218 -11.67 6.58 8.38
CA PRO A 218 -12.72 6.01 7.54
C PRO A 218 -12.19 5.23 6.33
N ALA A 219 -11.12 5.70 5.67
CA ALA A 219 -10.51 5.02 4.53
C ALA A 219 -9.85 3.69 4.94
N VAL A 220 -9.12 3.70 6.06
CA VAL A 220 -8.49 2.52 6.64
C VAL A 220 -9.54 1.47 7.02
N ARG A 221 -10.59 1.85 7.76
CA ARG A 221 -11.68 0.95 8.14
C ARG A 221 -12.39 0.36 6.92
N ARG A 222 -12.64 1.18 5.90
CA ARG A 222 -13.25 0.71 4.65
C ARG A 222 -12.38 -0.32 3.95
N THR A 223 -11.06 -0.15 3.97
CA THR A 223 -10.10 -1.14 3.46
C THR A 223 -10.20 -2.45 4.24
N LEU A 224 -10.17 -2.38 5.56
CA LEU A 224 -10.22 -3.56 6.43
C LEU A 224 -11.53 -4.35 6.28
N ASN A 225 -12.65 -3.69 5.99
CA ASN A 225 -13.93 -4.37 5.74
C ASN A 225 -13.86 -5.37 4.56
N TYR A 226 -12.92 -5.20 3.64
CA TYR A 226 -12.68 -6.18 2.58
C TYR A 226 -11.84 -7.37 3.03
N TYR A 227 -11.01 -7.20 4.05
CA TYR A 227 -10.22 -8.26 4.67
C TYR A 227 -11.03 -8.99 5.76
N ALA A 228 -12.29 -9.33 5.45
CA ALA A 228 -13.25 -9.88 6.41
C ALA A 228 -12.82 -11.19 7.09
N GLY A 229 -11.82 -11.87 6.56
CA GLY A 229 -11.24 -13.07 7.17
C GLY A 229 -10.07 -12.83 8.11
N ALA A 230 -9.56 -11.61 8.18
CA ALA A 230 -8.38 -11.25 8.95
C ALA A 230 -8.76 -10.58 10.28
N GLN A 231 -8.03 -10.90 11.33
CA GLN A 231 -8.07 -10.09 12.54
C GLN A 231 -7.32 -8.79 12.31
N SER A 232 -7.91 -7.66 12.64
CA SER A 232 -7.26 -6.38 12.45
C SER A 232 -7.33 -5.45 13.67
N VAL A 233 -6.28 -4.65 13.83
CA VAL A 233 -6.17 -3.60 14.84
C VAL A 233 -5.93 -2.28 14.13
N VAL A 234 -6.79 -1.30 14.38
CA VAL A 234 -6.62 0.07 13.88
C VAL A 234 -5.96 0.93 14.94
N VAL A 235 -4.85 1.53 14.59
CA VAL A 235 -4.10 2.47 15.44
C VAL A 235 -4.11 3.83 14.78
N GLN A 236 -4.37 4.89 15.55
CA GLN A 236 -4.20 6.26 15.11
C GLN A 236 -3.00 6.89 15.80
N LEU A 237 -2.01 7.33 15.02
CA LEU A 237 -0.87 8.09 15.51
C LEU A 237 -1.07 9.58 15.26
N TYR A 238 -0.66 10.38 16.20
CA TYR A 238 -0.61 11.83 16.07
C TYR A 238 0.83 12.29 15.83
N PRO A 239 1.07 13.33 15.01
CA PRO A 239 2.41 13.86 14.81
C PRO A 239 3.17 14.13 16.11
N VAL A 240 2.48 14.69 17.10
CA VAL A 240 3.05 15.00 18.43
C VAL A 240 3.57 13.75 19.17
N ASP A 241 2.91 12.59 19.00
CA ASP A 241 3.34 11.32 19.63
C ASP A 241 4.69 10.85 19.09
N LEU A 242 5.05 11.30 17.89
CA LEU A 242 6.31 10.98 17.21
C LEU A 242 7.30 12.17 17.21
N GLY A 243 7.04 13.20 18.03
CA GLY A 243 7.87 14.40 18.13
C GLY A 243 7.93 15.23 16.84
N ARG A 244 6.82 15.30 16.10
CA ARG A 244 6.70 16.01 14.83
C ARG A 244 5.53 16.99 14.84
N ASP A 245 5.66 18.08 14.06
CA ASP A 245 4.56 19.00 13.82
C ASP A 245 3.61 18.47 12.73
N ARG A 246 4.16 17.71 11.79
CA ARG A 246 3.43 17.14 10.65
C ARG A 246 4.05 15.83 10.17
N ILE A 247 3.18 14.90 9.74
CA ILE A 247 3.55 13.63 9.10
C ILE A 247 2.87 13.51 7.73
N GLY A 248 1.54 13.63 7.68
CA GLY A 248 0.73 13.47 6.47
C GLY A 248 0.79 12.07 5.88
N HIS A 249 0.39 11.95 4.60
CA HIS A 249 0.23 10.64 3.96
C HIS A 249 1.55 9.88 3.76
N PHE A 250 2.67 10.57 3.56
CA PHE A 250 3.93 9.94 3.14
C PHE A 250 5.00 9.88 4.25
N GLY A 251 4.90 10.73 5.26
CA GLY A 251 6.01 11.03 6.18
C GLY A 251 6.61 9.83 6.91
N LEU A 252 5.82 8.84 7.32
CA LEU A 252 6.29 7.71 8.15
C LEU A 252 7.42 6.87 7.50
N PHE A 253 7.54 6.88 6.18
CA PHE A 253 8.63 6.19 5.47
C PHE A 253 9.87 7.07 5.24
N HIS A 254 9.87 8.32 5.72
CA HIS A 254 11.06 9.15 5.71
C HIS A 254 12.03 8.74 6.82
N ASP A 255 13.34 8.84 6.56
CA ASP A 255 14.41 8.42 7.50
C ASP A 255 14.43 9.18 8.84
N SER A 256 13.81 10.34 8.90
CA SER A 256 13.60 11.05 10.17
C SER A 256 12.79 10.25 11.21
N HIS A 257 12.11 9.18 10.79
CA HIS A 257 11.35 8.27 11.64
C HIS A 257 12.11 6.97 11.99
N ALA A 258 13.39 6.86 11.58
CA ALA A 258 14.18 5.64 11.78
C ALA A 258 14.38 5.28 13.24
N ALA A 259 14.61 6.26 14.11
CA ALA A 259 14.83 6.05 15.56
C ALA A 259 13.54 5.90 16.39
N GLY A 260 12.37 6.01 15.76
CA GLY A 260 11.07 5.89 16.43
C GLY A 260 10.18 4.90 15.68
N PHE A 261 9.27 5.40 14.83
CA PHE A 261 8.28 4.58 14.13
C PHE A 261 8.88 3.31 13.48
N TRP A 262 10.05 3.40 12.81
CA TRP A 262 10.63 2.22 12.17
C TRP A 262 11.07 1.16 13.21
N ILE A 263 11.68 1.59 14.32
CA ILE A 263 12.03 0.67 15.43
C ILE A 263 10.77 0.00 15.98
N ASP A 264 9.72 0.78 16.19
CA ASP A 264 8.45 0.27 16.71
C ASP A 264 7.84 -0.79 15.78
N THR A 265 7.94 -0.61 14.43
CA THR A 265 7.43 -1.60 13.46
C THR A 265 8.07 -2.99 13.63
N LEU A 266 9.30 -3.08 14.15
CA LEU A 266 9.97 -4.36 14.37
C LEU A 266 9.20 -5.24 15.37
N SER A 267 8.58 -4.67 16.40
CA SER A 267 7.78 -5.43 17.38
C SER A 267 6.61 -6.15 16.72
N TRP A 268 5.96 -5.48 15.75
CA TRP A 268 4.90 -6.11 14.98
C TRP A 268 5.44 -7.14 13.99
N LEU A 269 6.49 -6.80 13.25
CA LEU A 269 7.04 -7.69 12.21
C LEU A 269 7.69 -8.95 12.82
N ARG A 270 8.31 -8.89 14.00
CA ARG A 270 8.90 -10.06 14.68
C ARG A 270 7.85 -10.90 15.40
N ASP A 271 7.11 -10.25 16.31
CA ASP A 271 6.35 -10.94 17.34
C ASP A 271 4.84 -10.82 17.17
N GLY A 272 4.34 -9.99 16.23
CA GLY A 272 2.93 -9.64 16.11
C GLY A 272 2.41 -8.78 17.25
N ARG A 273 3.31 -8.15 18.02
CA ARG A 273 2.92 -7.25 19.11
C ARG A 273 2.67 -5.86 18.59
N ASN A 274 1.49 -5.30 18.91
CA ASN A 274 1.22 -3.89 18.63
C ASN A 274 2.07 -2.99 19.54
N PRO A 275 2.97 -2.15 19.00
CA PRO A 275 3.81 -1.26 19.80
C PRO A 275 3.06 -0.01 20.32
N TRP A 276 1.85 0.24 19.83
CA TRP A 276 1.03 1.41 20.18
C TRP A 276 -0.31 1.02 20.84
N PRO A 277 -0.31 0.30 21.97
CA PRO A 277 -1.54 -0.19 22.59
C PRO A 277 -2.46 0.93 23.10
N ALA A 278 -1.90 2.08 23.46
CA ALA A 278 -2.66 3.26 23.92
C ALA A 278 -3.34 4.02 22.75
N SER A 279 -2.89 3.80 21.51
CA SER A 279 -3.41 4.49 20.30
C SER A 279 -4.41 3.64 19.51
N VAL A 280 -4.85 2.51 20.07
CA VAL A 280 -5.83 1.62 19.43
C VAL A 280 -7.19 2.30 19.39
N LEU A 281 -7.77 2.40 18.19
CA LEU A 281 -9.15 2.90 18.00
C LEU A 281 -10.17 1.77 18.04
N ASP A 282 -9.89 0.66 17.36
CA ASP A 282 -10.79 -0.50 17.29
C ASP A 282 -10.02 -1.78 16.93
N ARG A 283 -10.71 -2.90 17.16
CA ARG A 283 -10.26 -4.25 16.77
C ARG A 283 -11.40 -4.93 16.04
N GLN A 284 -11.10 -5.55 14.90
CA GLN A 284 -12.03 -6.38 14.15
C GLN A 284 -11.57 -7.84 14.29
N SER A 285 -12.47 -8.70 14.69
CA SER A 285 -12.27 -10.15 14.87
C SER A 285 -12.87 -10.93 13.70
#